data_397fa8146bf05a765424f82ec62fc3bf
#
_entry.id   397fa8146bf05a765424f82ec62fc3bf
#
_cell.length_a   1.000
_cell.length_b   1.000
_cell.length_c   1.000
_cell.angle_alpha   90.00
_cell.angle_beta   90.00
_cell.angle_gamma   90.00
#
_symmetry.space_group_name_H-M   'P 1'
#
loop_
_entity.id
_entity.type
_entity.pdbx_description
1 polymer ?
#
loop_
_entity_poly.entity_id
_entity_poly.type
_entity_poly.pdbx_seq_one_letter_code
_entity_poly.pdbx_strand_id
1 'polypeptide(L)'
;MTPDALYEMADAITKANDRGVRVAFAYSDEDKCNGDETKYYDPNHKEDFNYDLILSNNYICHFLVMDADLMKKLAFRPECDGAQDYDLVLRAVSEVLAADGRSGEERILHIPRVLYHWRCHEASTAANPHSKKYAYEAGLRALQDHAAERGIPAKAEETRHVGFYRLQYAEVLQE
;
A
#
# COMPACT_ATOMS: atom_id res chain seq x y z
N MET A 1 7.99 15.08 -4.20
CA MET A 1 7.74 15.17 -2.72
C MET A 1 7.80 16.63 -2.33
N THR A 2 7.03 17.02 -1.30
CA THR A 2 7.14 18.37 -0.71
C THR A 2 8.51 18.54 -0.02
N PRO A 3 9.01 19.78 0.14
CA PRO A 3 10.33 20.02 0.77
C PRO A 3 10.42 19.52 2.22
N ASP A 4 9.29 19.46 2.92
CA ASP A 4 9.17 19.03 4.31
C ASP A 4 8.76 17.56 4.48
N ALA A 5 8.58 16.81 3.40
CA ALA A 5 8.02 15.45 3.44
C ALA A 5 8.78 14.49 4.39
N LEU A 6 10.11 14.49 4.33
CA LEU A 6 10.92 13.64 5.21
C LEU A 6 10.86 14.07 6.68
N TYR A 7 10.78 15.38 6.92
CA TYR A 7 10.63 15.91 8.27
C TYR A 7 9.29 15.49 8.87
N GLU A 8 8.19 15.66 8.15
CA GLU A 8 6.85 15.29 8.60
C GLU A 8 6.72 13.80 8.90
N MET A 9 7.30 12.95 8.05
CA MET A 9 7.37 11.51 8.29
C MET A 9 8.17 11.18 9.55
N ALA A 10 9.38 11.76 9.70
CA ALA A 10 10.24 11.50 10.84
C ALA A 10 9.62 12.00 12.15
N ASP A 11 9.02 13.18 12.16
CA ASP A 11 8.34 13.76 13.31
C ASP A 11 7.16 12.89 13.75
N ALA A 12 6.31 12.48 12.81
CA ALA A 12 5.17 11.62 13.11
C ALA A 12 5.59 10.26 13.68
N ILE A 13 6.61 9.62 13.09
CA ILE A 13 7.15 8.35 13.56
C ILE A 13 7.76 8.51 14.96
N THR A 14 8.53 9.58 15.19
CA THR A 14 9.11 9.87 16.51
C THR A 14 8.04 10.05 17.57
N LYS A 15 7.03 10.85 17.29
CA LYS A 15 5.89 11.04 18.21
C LYS A 15 5.12 9.75 18.51
N ALA A 16 5.00 8.84 17.55
CA ALA A 16 4.39 7.54 17.78
C ALA A 16 5.28 6.66 18.68
N ASN A 17 6.59 6.63 18.41
CA ASN A 17 7.57 5.88 19.21
C ASN A 17 7.62 6.40 20.67
N ASP A 18 7.56 7.71 20.90
CA ASP A 18 7.52 8.33 22.23
C ASP A 18 6.27 7.92 23.03
N ARG A 19 5.19 7.55 22.35
CA ARG A 19 3.98 6.97 22.95
C ARG A 19 4.04 5.45 23.12
N GLY A 20 5.17 4.82 22.79
CA GLY A 20 5.38 3.37 22.89
C GLY A 20 4.91 2.57 21.67
N VAL A 21 4.51 3.22 20.60
CA VAL A 21 4.12 2.56 19.34
C VAL A 21 5.34 2.44 18.43
N ARG A 22 5.89 1.24 18.29
CA ARG A 22 6.96 0.97 17.31
C ARG A 22 6.37 0.90 15.90
N VAL A 23 6.51 2.00 15.15
CA VAL A 23 5.99 2.09 13.79
C VAL A 23 6.68 1.08 12.87
N ALA A 24 5.89 0.26 12.17
CA ALA A 24 6.39 -0.69 11.18
C ALA A 24 6.55 -0.02 9.81
N PHE A 25 5.55 0.76 9.41
CA PHE A 25 5.63 1.63 8.26
C PHE A 25 4.63 2.79 8.39
N ALA A 26 4.91 3.87 7.65
CA ALA A 26 4.09 5.06 7.61
C ALA A 26 3.84 5.49 6.16
N TYR A 27 2.68 6.07 5.87
CA TYR A 27 2.31 6.57 4.54
C TYR A 27 1.60 7.91 4.64
N SER A 28 1.61 8.66 3.53
CA SER A 28 0.96 9.97 3.44
C SER A 28 -0.06 10.04 2.32
N ASP A 29 -0.83 11.12 2.31
CA ASP A 29 -1.63 11.53 1.17
C ASP A 29 -0.73 11.91 0.00
N GLU A 30 -1.30 11.92 -1.19
CA GLU A 30 -0.64 12.31 -2.43
C GLU A 30 -1.54 13.16 -3.31
N ASP A 31 -0.96 13.82 -4.29
CA ASP A 31 -1.65 14.39 -5.42
C ASP A 31 -0.93 14.06 -6.73
N LYS A 32 -1.42 14.58 -7.82
CA LYS A 32 -0.76 14.48 -9.13
C LYS A 32 -0.15 15.80 -9.51
N CYS A 33 0.93 15.74 -10.30
CA CYS A 33 1.48 16.92 -10.97
C CYS A 33 1.73 16.64 -12.45
N ASN A 34 1.73 17.70 -13.25
CA ASN A 34 2.14 17.63 -14.65
C ASN A 34 3.67 17.44 -14.78
N GLY A 35 4.15 17.16 -16.00
CA GLY A 35 5.54 16.80 -16.24
C GLY A 35 6.57 17.84 -15.80
N ASP A 36 6.23 19.13 -15.83
CA ASP A 36 7.09 20.25 -15.44
C ASP A 36 6.86 20.78 -14.01
N GLU A 37 5.99 20.10 -13.24
CA GLU A 37 5.68 20.42 -11.84
C GLU A 37 5.11 21.84 -11.61
N THR A 38 4.48 22.41 -12.63
CA THR A 38 3.86 23.73 -12.52
C THR A 38 2.41 23.69 -12.07
N LYS A 39 1.77 22.51 -12.15
CA LYS A 39 0.36 22.30 -11.78
C LYS A 39 0.19 21.04 -10.96
N TYR A 40 -0.47 21.19 -9.80
CA TYR A 40 -0.88 20.10 -8.89
C TYR A 40 -2.39 19.94 -8.95
N TYR A 41 -2.87 18.68 -8.96
CA TYR A 41 -4.29 18.34 -9.12
C TYR A 41 -4.60 16.95 -8.60
N ASP A 42 -5.89 16.59 -8.52
CA ASP A 42 -6.39 15.30 -8.06
C ASP A 42 -5.78 14.87 -6.70
N PRO A 43 -5.99 15.65 -5.61
CA PRO A 43 -5.54 15.23 -4.30
C PRO A 43 -6.25 13.93 -3.89
N ASN A 44 -5.46 12.96 -3.44
CA ASN A 44 -5.92 11.69 -2.88
C ASN A 44 -5.70 11.71 -1.37
N HIS A 45 -6.77 12.03 -0.62
CA HIS A 45 -6.80 11.96 0.83
C HIS A 45 -7.14 10.53 1.22
N LYS A 46 -6.16 9.85 1.79
CA LYS A 46 -6.24 8.45 2.13
C LYS A 46 -6.93 8.25 3.49
N GLU A 47 -7.46 7.06 3.68
CA GLU A 47 -7.97 6.62 4.98
C GLU A 47 -6.82 6.24 5.91
N ASP A 48 -7.06 6.29 7.22
CA ASP A 48 -6.24 5.58 8.19
C ASP A 48 -6.18 4.10 7.83
N PHE A 49 -5.19 3.37 8.37
CA PHE A 49 -5.01 1.99 7.95
C PHE A 49 -6.31 1.17 8.09
N ASN A 50 -6.71 0.56 7.00
CA ASN A 50 -7.89 -0.27 6.88
C ASN A 50 -7.53 -1.57 6.18
N TYR A 51 -7.55 -2.67 6.93
CA TYR A 51 -7.17 -3.98 6.42
C TYR A 51 -8.05 -4.44 5.25
N ASP A 52 -9.36 -4.19 5.32
CA ASP A 52 -10.26 -4.60 4.24
C ASP A 52 -10.04 -3.78 2.96
N LEU A 53 -9.68 -2.50 3.11
CA LEU A 53 -9.37 -1.64 1.98
C LEU A 53 -8.08 -2.04 1.28
N ILE A 54 -7.01 -2.40 2.03
CA ILE A 54 -5.74 -2.83 1.42
C ILE A 54 -5.90 -4.15 0.65
N LEU A 55 -6.86 -5.00 1.00
CA LEU A 55 -7.18 -6.21 0.24
C LEU A 55 -7.90 -5.91 -1.08
N SER A 56 -8.33 -4.67 -1.31
CA SER A 56 -8.99 -4.27 -2.55
C SER A 56 -8.10 -3.50 -3.52
N ASN A 57 -7.15 -2.74 -3.03
CA ASN A 57 -6.20 -1.99 -3.85
C ASN A 57 -5.02 -1.48 -3.02
N ASN A 58 -3.92 -1.09 -3.69
CA ASN A 58 -2.78 -0.47 -3.04
C ASN A 58 -3.02 1.04 -2.81
N TYR A 59 -3.92 1.39 -1.88
CA TYR A 59 -4.21 2.79 -1.57
C TYR A 59 -3.09 3.50 -0.79
N ILE A 60 -2.17 2.74 -0.18
CA ILE A 60 -1.08 3.26 0.65
C ILE A 60 0.00 3.98 -0.17
N CYS A 61 0.36 3.46 -1.35
CA CYS A 61 1.37 4.07 -2.20
C CYS A 61 0.75 5.19 -3.07
N HIS A 62 1.37 6.38 -3.05
CA HIS A 62 2.64 6.87 -2.52
C HIS A 62 2.39 7.92 -1.41
N PHE A 63 3.24 8.31 -0.51
CA PHE A 63 4.61 7.85 -0.37
C PHE A 63 4.69 7.00 0.92
N LEU A 64 5.57 6.03 0.95
CA LEU A 64 5.70 5.03 2.00
C LEU A 64 7.10 5.08 2.61
N VAL A 65 7.19 5.04 3.94
CA VAL A 65 8.41 4.87 4.72
C VAL A 65 8.25 3.62 5.59
N MET A 66 9.22 2.71 5.56
CA MET A 66 9.15 1.42 6.27
C MET A 66 10.35 1.25 7.19
N ASP A 67 10.17 0.54 8.32
CA ASP A 67 11.26 0.10 9.18
C ASP A 67 12.31 -0.65 8.35
N ALA A 68 13.58 -0.26 8.51
CA ALA A 68 14.65 -0.76 7.66
C ALA A 68 14.92 -2.27 7.83
N ASP A 69 14.72 -2.80 9.03
CA ASP A 69 14.93 -4.23 9.30
C ASP A 69 13.76 -5.05 8.74
N LEU A 70 12.53 -4.52 8.82
CA LEU A 70 11.36 -5.10 8.15
C LEU A 70 11.56 -5.13 6.64
N MET A 71 12.01 -4.02 6.05
CA MET A 71 12.29 -3.93 4.62
C MET A 71 13.36 -4.93 4.17
N LYS A 72 14.47 -5.06 4.92
CA LYS A 72 15.52 -6.01 4.63
C LYS A 72 15.07 -7.47 4.74
N LYS A 73 14.20 -7.75 5.74
CA LYS A 73 13.61 -9.08 5.94
C LYS A 73 12.73 -9.48 4.76
N LEU A 74 11.89 -8.58 4.31
CA LEU A 74 10.90 -8.86 3.27
C LEU A 74 11.51 -8.85 1.88
N ALA A 75 12.37 -7.86 1.57
CA ALA A 75 12.93 -7.59 0.24
C ALA A 75 11.87 -7.51 -0.88
N PHE A 76 12.24 -7.16 -2.08
CA PHE A 76 11.35 -7.24 -3.23
C PHE A 76 11.36 -8.63 -3.85
N ARG A 77 10.22 -9.06 -4.39
CA ARG A 77 10.06 -10.33 -5.09
C ARG A 77 9.98 -10.08 -6.60
N PRO A 78 10.90 -10.65 -7.41
CA PRO A 78 10.92 -10.46 -8.87
C PRO A 78 9.63 -10.90 -9.56
N GLU A 79 8.96 -11.93 -9.04
CA GLU A 79 7.69 -12.44 -9.57
C GLU A 79 6.52 -11.47 -9.44
N CYS A 80 6.67 -10.44 -8.60
CA CYS A 80 5.71 -9.35 -8.41
C CYS A 80 6.12 -8.05 -9.14
N ASP A 81 7.05 -8.12 -10.10
CA ASP A 81 7.46 -6.96 -10.90
C ASP A 81 6.25 -6.27 -11.54
N GLY A 82 6.20 -4.94 -11.38
CA GLY A 82 5.05 -4.10 -11.73
C GLY A 82 4.05 -3.85 -10.62
N ALA A 83 4.01 -4.67 -9.55
CA ALA A 83 3.24 -4.48 -8.33
C ALA A 83 4.07 -4.81 -7.08
N GLN A 84 5.39 -4.65 -7.17
CA GLN A 84 6.35 -4.96 -6.10
C GLN A 84 6.09 -4.18 -4.81
N ASP A 85 5.56 -2.97 -4.92
CA ASP A 85 5.14 -2.13 -3.81
C ASP A 85 3.90 -2.69 -3.10
N TYR A 86 2.90 -3.14 -3.84
CA TYR A 86 1.70 -3.76 -3.27
C TYR A 86 2.03 -5.09 -2.59
N ASP A 87 2.83 -5.92 -3.23
CA ASP A 87 3.34 -7.16 -2.64
C ASP A 87 4.09 -6.91 -1.32
N LEU A 88 5.00 -5.93 -1.33
CA LEU A 88 5.76 -5.57 -0.13
C LEU A 88 4.84 -5.11 1.01
N VAL A 89 3.85 -4.24 0.71
CA VAL A 89 2.90 -3.74 1.71
C VAL A 89 2.06 -4.88 2.28
N LEU A 90 1.51 -5.77 1.45
CA LEU A 90 0.71 -6.91 1.91
C LEU A 90 1.52 -7.84 2.83
N ARG A 91 2.79 -8.13 2.49
CA ARG A 91 3.68 -8.94 3.34
C ARG A 91 4.06 -8.22 4.63
N ALA A 92 4.27 -6.90 4.59
CA ALA A 92 4.51 -6.11 5.79
C ALA A 92 3.30 -6.12 6.73
N VAL A 93 2.09 -6.02 6.18
CA VAL A 93 0.84 -6.17 6.94
C VAL A 93 0.74 -7.57 7.55
N SER A 94 1.05 -8.64 6.78
CA SER A 94 1.10 -10.01 7.31
C SER A 94 2.01 -10.14 8.53
N GLU A 95 3.22 -9.59 8.46
CA GLU A 95 4.19 -9.60 9.58
C GLU A 95 3.68 -8.85 10.80
N VAL A 96 3.10 -7.67 10.61
CA VAL A 96 2.54 -6.87 11.71
C VAL A 96 1.39 -7.59 12.38
N LEU A 97 0.45 -8.14 11.60
CA LEU A 97 -0.70 -8.86 12.15
C LEU A 97 -0.34 -10.25 12.72
N ALA A 98 0.71 -10.89 12.23
CA ALA A 98 1.19 -12.15 12.80
C ALA A 98 1.81 -11.96 14.19
N ALA A 99 2.51 -10.82 14.41
CA ALA A 99 3.15 -10.51 15.67
C ALA A 99 2.14 -10.05 16.74
N ASP A 100 1.22 -9.17 16.39
CA ASP A 100 0.43 -8.40 17.35
C ASP A 100 -1.09 -8.54 17.14
N GLY A 101 -1.53 -9.37 16.18
CA GLY A 101 -2.93 -9.45 15.79
C GLY A 101 -3.46 -8.12 15.28
N ARG A 102 -4.75 -7.83 15.45
CA ARG A 102 -5.35 -6.56 15.03
C ARG A 102 -4.81 -5.33 15.77
N SER A 103 -4.29 -5.48 16.99
CA SER A 103 -3.63 -4.38 17.69
C SER A 103 -2.36 -3.89 16.99
N GLY A 104 -1.76 -4.73 16.14
CA GLY A 104 -0.63 -4.35 15.30
C GLY A 104 -0.95 -3.27 14.26
N GLU A 105 -2.23 -3.05 13.92
CA GLU A 105 -2.64 -2.01 12.98
C GLU A 105 -2.20 -0.61 13.44
N GLU A 106 -2.09 -0.36 14.75
CA GLU A 106 -1.58 0.89 15.33
C GLU A 106 -0.12 1.18 14.93
N ARG A 107 0.62 0.17 14.48
CA ARG A 107 1.99 0.30 13.99
C ARG A 107 2.08 0.74 12.53
N ILE A 108 0.95 0.92 11.89
CA ILE A 108 0.82 1.38 10.51
C ILE A 108 0.28 2.80 10.57
N LEU A 109 1.16 3.79 10.34
CA LEU A 109 0.85 5.18 10.61
C LEU A 109 0.45 5.91 9.33
N HIS A 110 -0.72 6.55 9.33
CA HIS A 110 -1.13 7.48 8.30
C HIS A 110 -0.77 8.92 8.69
N ILE A 111 -0.21 9.68 7.78
CA ILE A 111 0.03 11.10 7.89
C ILE A 111 -0.93 11.81 6.92
N PRO A 112 -2.03 12.44 7.39
CA PRO A 112 -3.08 13.02 6.56
C PRO A 112 -2.64 14.37 5.97
N ARG A 113 -1.56 14.33 5.21
CA ARG A 113 -0.97 15.45 4.50
C ARG A 113 -0.48 15.03 3.13
N VAL A 114 -0.72 15.84 2.11
CA VAL A 114 -0.15 15.65 0.79
C VAL A 114 1.36 15.93 0.85
N LEU A 115 2.15 14.86 0.92
CA LEU A 115 3.62 14.92 0.98
C LEU A 115 4.28 14.42 -0.31
N TYR A 116 3.51 13.85 -1.21
CA TYR A 116 4.00 13.29 -2.47
C TYR A 116 3.20 13.81 -3.66
N HIS A 117 3.90 14.09 -4.77
CA HIS A 117 3.30 14.51 -6.04
C HIS A 117 3.64 13.47 -7.10
N TRP A 118 2.62 12.76 -7.57
CA TRP A 118 2.80 11.77 -8.62
C TRP A 118 2.88 12.45 -9.98
N ARG A 119 4.08 12.48 -10.56
CA ARG A 119 4.31 13.11 -11.85
C ARG A 119 3.66 12.31 -12.98
N CYS A 120 2.68 12.90 -13.63
CA CYS A 120 1.96 12.31 -14.75
C CYS A 120 2.61 12.70 -16.07
N HIS A 121 2.87 11.72 -16.91
CA HIS A 121 3.27 11.86 -18.29
C HIS A 121 2.57 10.79 -19.13
N GLU A 122 2.53 10.96 -20.47
CA GLU A 122 1.76 10.10 -21.38
C GLU A 122 2.07 8.60 -21.26
N ALA A 123 3.30 8.24 -20.91
CA ALA A 123 3.72 6.85 -20.71
C ALA A 123 3.52 6.33 -19.26
N SER A 124 2.98 7.16 -18.35
CA SER A 124 2.76 6.74 -16.97
C SER A 124 1.48 5.89 -16.83
N THR A 125 1.48 4.97 -15.87
CA THR A 125 0.28 4.17 -15.53
C THR A 125 -0.89 5.06 -15.11
N ALA A 126 -0.59 6.22 -14.52
CA ALA A 126 -1.59 7.23 -14.15
C ALA A 126 -2.32 7.83 -15.36
N ALA A 127 -1.63 7.95 -16.50
CA ALA A 127 -2.24 8.48 -17.75
C ALA A 127 -2.85 7.38 -18.62
N ASN A 128 -2.30 6.16 -18.57
CA ASN A 128 -2.78 5.02 -19.37
C ASN A 128 -2.78 3.72 -18.54
N PRO A 129 -3.84 3.45 -17.76
CA PRO A 129 -3.96 2.25 -16.94
C PRO A 129 -3.82 0.94 -17.72
N HIS A 130 -4.24 0.92 -18.98
CA HIS A 130 -4.19 -0.30 -19.81
C HIS A 130 -2.80 -0.64 -20.37
N SER A 131 -1.81 0.26 -20.25
CA SER A 131 -0.46 0.05 -20.80
C SER A 131 0.36 -1.02 -20.08
N LYS A 132 -0.03 -1.41 -18.86
CA LYS A 132 0.72 -2.30 -17.99
C LYS A 132 -0.14 -3.42 -17.40
N LYS A 133 -0.79 -4.20 -18.26
CA LYS A 133 -1.62 -5.33 -17.81
C LYS A 133 -0.86 -6.29 -16.87
N TYR A 134 0.43 -6.53 -17.13
CA TYR A 134 1.28 -7.37 -16.28
C TYR A 134 1.37 -6.91 -14.82
N ALA A 135 1.31 -5.58 -14.57
CA ALA A 135 1.33 -5.03 -13.22
C ALA A 135 0.06 -5.39 -12.44
N TYR A 136 -1.09 -5.39 -13.09
CA TYR A 136 -2.35 -5.78 -12.45
C TYR A 136 -2.42 -7.28 -12.20
N GLU A 137 -1.90 -8.10 -13.11
CA GLU A 137 -1.74 -9.54 -12.90
C GLU A 137 -0.76 -9.85 -11.75
N ALA A 138 0.31 -9.05 -11.61
CA ALA A 138 1.23 -9.16 -10.49
C ALA A 138 0.56 -8.77 -9.16
N GLY A 139 -0.26 -7.70 -9.15
CA GLY A 139 -1.03 -7.31 -7.98
C GLY A 139 -2.07 -8.36 -7.57
N LEU A 140 -2.72 -8.99 -8.54
CA LEU A 140 -3.64 -10.11 -8.28
C LEU A 140 -2.92 -11.30 -7.63
N ARG A 141 -1.72 -11.65 -8.13
CA ARG A 141 -0.88 -12.70 -7.52
C ARG A 141 -0.48 -12.33 -6.09
N ALA A 142 -0.01 -11.10 -5.87
CA ALA A 142 0.36 -10.63 -4.54
C ALA A 142 -0.80 -10.76 -3.53
N LEU A 143 -2.01 -10.39 -3.93
CA LEU A 143 -3.20 -10.55 -3.10
C LEU A 143 -3.56 -12.02 -2.85
N GLN A 144 -3.45 -12.89 -3.87
CA GLN A 144 -3.70 -14.32 -3.71
C GLN A 144 -2.69 -14.98 -2.77
N ASP A 145 -1.40 -14.61 -2.89
CA ASP A 145 -0.34 -15.09 -2.00
C ASP A 145 -0.59 -14.65 -0.55
N HIS A 146 -0.98 -13.39 -0.37
CA HIS A 146 -1.33 -12.85 0.95
C HIS A 146 -2.50 -13.62 1.56
N ALA A 147 -3.57 -13.88 0.80
CA ALA A 147 -4.71 -14.63 1.29
C ALA A 147 -4.30 -16.05 1.71
N ALA A 148 -3.47 -16.73 0.92
CA ALA A 148 -2.95 -18.06 1.23
C ALA A 148 -2.08 -18.06 2.49
N GLU A 149 -1.14 -17.11 2.61
CA GLU A 149 -0.25 -16.96 3.77
C GLU A 149 -1.02 -16.70 5.06
N ARG A 150 -2.09 -15.91 4.98
CA ARG A 150 -2.96 -15.58 6.11
C ARG A 150 -4.02 -16.65 6.41
N GLY A 151 -4.06 -17.73 5.62
CA GLY A 151 -5.07 -18.78 5.77
C GLY A 151 -6.50 -18.30 5.49
N ILE A 152 -6.65 -17.26 4.65
CA ILE A 152 -7.95 -16.74 4.24
C ILE A 152 -8.50 -17.63 3.12
N PRO A 153 -9.63 -18.36 3.32
CA PRO A 153 -10.18 -19.25 2.32
C PRO A 153 -10.91 -18.48 1.22
N ALA A 154 -10.15 -17.77 0.41
CA ALA A 154 -10.68 -16.91 -0.64
C ALA A 154 -9.83 -16.98 -1.91
N LYS A 155 -10.46 -16.69 -3.04
CA LYS A 155 -9.83 -16.51 -4.32
C LYS A 155 -9.77 -15.02 -4.67
N ALA A 156 -8.59 -14.54 -5.06
CA ALA A 156 -8.44 -13.17 -5.54
C ALA A 156 -8.94 -13.06 -6.99
N GLU A 157 -9.69 -12.02 -7.29
CA GLU A 157 -10.23 -11.74 -8.62
C GLU A 157 -10.08 -10.26 -8.98
N GLU A 158 -9.87 -10.00 -10.26
CA GLU A 158 -9.95 -8.63 -10.80
C GLU A 158 -11.37 -8.12 -10.75
N THR A 159 -11.53 -6.81 -10.58
CA THR A 159 -12.83 -6.14 -10.72
C THR A 159 -12.94 -5.48 -12.10
N ARG A 160 -14.10 -4.89 -12.39
CA ARG A 160 -14.28 -4.06 -13.60
C ARG A 160 -13.41 -2.80 -13.61
N HIS A 161 -12.88 -2.40 -12.45
CA HIS A 161 -12.01 -1.25 -12.29
C HIS A 161 -10.57 -1.72 -12.21
N VAL A 162 -9.75 -1.26 -13.12
CA VAL A 162 -8.34 -1.61 -13.23
C VAL A 162 -7.59 -1.20 -11.97
N GLY A 163 -6.78 -2.11 -11.40
CA GLY A 163 -6.05 -1.89 -10.14
C GLY A 163 -6.88 -2.10 -8.88
N PHE A 164 -8.16 -2.52 -9.03
CA PHE A 164 -8.99 -2.94 -7.92
C PHE A 164 -9.27 -4.44 -8.00
N TYR A 165 -9.14 -5.10 -6.85
CA TYR A 165 -9.33 -6.52 -6.66
C TYR A 165 -10.45 -6.80 -5.68
N ARG A 166 -10.87 -8.05 -5.61
CA ARG A 166 -11.74 -8.55 -4.54
C ARG A 166 -11.30 -9.95 -4.12
N LEU A 167 -11.54 -10.28 -2.88
CA LEU A 167 -11.46 -11.65 -2.39
C LEU A 167 -12.87 -12.26 -2.44
N GLN A 168 -13.00 -13.33 -3.22
CA GLN A 168 -14.20 -14.17 -3.21
C GLN A 168 -13.99 -15.28 -2.18
N TYR A 169 -14.64 -15.15 -1.05
CA TYR A 169 -14.57 -16.12 0.04
C TYR A 169 -15.26 -17.42 -0.34
N ALA A 170 -14.67 -18.56 0.05
CA ALA A 170 -15.34 -19.85 -0.05
C ALA A 170 -16.62 -19.82 0.82
N GLU A 171 -17.71 -20.40 0.30
CA GLU A 171 -18.91 -20.60 1.12
C GLU A 171 -18.53 -21.51 2.28
N VAL A 172 -18.65 -21.00 3.50
CA VAL A 172 -18.57 -21.84 4.71
C VAL A 172 -19.87 -22.63 4.76
N LEU A 173 -19.83 -23.87 4.26
CA LEU A 173 -20.94 -24.80 4.52
C LEU A 173 -21.02 -24.96 6.03
N GLN A 174 -22.04 -24.39 6.64
CA GLN A 174 -22.38 -24.67 8.03
C GLN A 174 -22.87 -26.13 8.06
N GLU A 175 -22.03 -27.02 8.62
CA GLU A 175 -22.44 -28.38 9.03
C GLU A 175 -23.27 -28.32 10.32
#